data_48fc9cc2a0622ed48b1a958655c206f7
#
_entry.id   48fc9cc2a0622ed48b1a958655c206f7
#
_cell.length_a   1.000
_cell.length_b   1.000
_cell.length_c   1.000
_cell.angle_alpha   90.00
_cell.angle_beta   90.00
_cell.angle_gamma   90.00
#
_symmetry.space_group_name_H-M   'P 1'
#
loop_
_entity.id
_entity.type
_entity.pdbx_description
1 polymer ?
#
loop_
_entity_poly.entity_id
_entity_poly.type
_entity_poly.pdbx_seq_one_letter_code
_entity_poly.pdbx_strand_id
1 'polypeptide(L)'
;MEDSQSLDHSGDLTLDNIRLISGNSHKKLAKNISNILNKPLVNCSIKDFSNTEIKIDIHENIRNKHIFIIESGTYDYETKKSINDYFMETLIIIDACRRSNPKSINLVLPCYPYARQDKKEDSREPITAKLIANLLTIAGINRLLVIDLHSPQIQGFFDIPVDNLYSVNLVISYLNKTLFKNLSYQEISDKYLIVSPDAGATKRTLKFA
;
A
#
# COMPACT_ATOMS: atom_id res chain seq x y z
N MET A 1 37.21 35.19 1.37
CA MET A 1 36.79 33.91 0.77
C MET A 1 35.72 33.41 1.65
N GLU A 2 34.50 33.75 1.31
CA GLU A 2 33.30 33.33 2.06
C GLU A 2 32.76 32.06 1.37
N ASP A 3 32.86 30.95 2.08
CA ASP A 3 32.19 29.70 1.68
C ASP A 3 30.67 29.87 1.87
N SER A 4 30.00 30.20 0.79
CA SER A 4 28.55 30.14 0.72
C SER A 4 28.12 28.68 0.72
N GLN A 5 27.85 28.11 1.92
CA GLN A 5 27.08 26.91 2.05
C GLN A 5 25.67 27.21 1.54
N SER A 6 25.41 26.83 0.30
CA SER A 6 24.05 26.79 -0.25
C SER A 6 23.22 25.82 0.58
N LEU A 7 22.34 26.36 1.41
CA LEU A 7 21.28 25.61 2.06
C LEU A 7 20.37 25.04 0.95
N ASP A 8 20.55 23.76 0.64
CA ASP A 8 19.64 23.02 -0.23
C ASP A 8 18.28 22.89 0.46
N HIS A 9 17.36 23.77 0.08
CA HIS A 9 15.97 23.78 0.53
C HIS A 9 15.07 22.90 -0.33
N SER A 10 15.62 22.11 -1.27
CA SER A 10 14.85 21.10 -1.97
C SER A 10 14.62 19.92 -1.02
N GLY A 11 13.44 19.90 -0.44
CA GLY A 11 13.00 18.77 0.40
C GLY A 11 12.74 17.51 -0.41
N ASP A 12 13.64 17.18 -1.32
CA ASP A 12 13.49 16.10 -2.29
C ASP A 12 13.47 14.74 -1.62
N LEU A 13 12.58 13.88 -2.12
CA LEU A 13 12.43 12.49 -1.74
C LEU A 13 13.65 11.72 -2.23
N THR A 14 14.73 11.71 -1.44
CA THR A 14 15.94 10.94 -1.73
C THR A 14 15.90 9.61 -1.01
N LEU A 15 16.56 8.59 -1.56
CA LEU A 15 16.66 7.30 -0.89
C LEU A 15 17.20 7.40 0.53
N ASP A 16 18.08 8.37 0.83
CA ASP A 16 18.69 8.56 2.15
C ASP A 16 17.69 9.08 3.20
N ASN A 17 16.64 9.76 2.75
CA ASN A 17 15.60 10.29 3.61
C ASN A 17 14.40 9.35 3.79
N ILE A 18 14.37 8.21 3.08
CA ILE A 18 13.31 7.21 3.19
C ILE A 18 13.57 6.25 4.35
N ARG A 19 12.50 5.89 5.07
CA ARG A 19 12.47 4.81 6.06
C ARG A 19 11.27 3.90 5.78
N LEU A 20 11.52 2.59 5.79
CA LEU A 20 10.51 1.57 5.53
C LEU A 20 10.10 0.91 6.84
N ILE A 21 8.82 0.93 7.16
CA ILE A 21 8.24 0.22 8.31
C ILE A 21 7.37 -0.91 7.77
N SER A 22 7.59 -2.12 8.27
CA SER A 22 6.72 -3.26 8.00
C SER A 22 5.73 -3.44 9.13
N GLY A 23 4.45 -3.46 8.81
CA GLY A 23 3.49 -4.10 9.70
C GLY A 23 3.57 -5.63 9.63
N ASN A 24 2.65 -6.28 10.34
CA ASN A 24 2.61 -7.74 10.43
C ASN A 24 1.84 -8.42 9.29
N SER A 25 0.96 -7.70 8.58
CA SER A 25 0.05 -8.29 7.58
C SER A 25 0.76 -8.93 6.39
N HIS A 26 1.93 -8.41 6.00
CA HIS A 26 2.65 -8.94 4.83
C HIS A 26 4.17 -8.71 4.90
N LYS A 27 4.83 -9.27 5.91
CA LYS A 27 6.29 -9.13 6.14
C LYS A 27 7.14 -9.52 4.93
N LYS A 28 6.72 -10.54 4.17
CA LYS A 28 7.44 -10.98 2.97
C LYS A 28 7.48 -9.90 1.89
N LEU A 29 6.36 -9.19 1.67
CA LEU A 29 6.30 -8.07 0.72
C LEU A 29 7.22 -6.93 1.18
N ALA A 30 7.14 -6.54 2.44
CA ALA A 30 7.99 -5.48 3.00
C ALA A 30 9.48 -5.83 2.87
N LYS A 31 9.87 -7.08 3.14
CA LYS A 31 11.24 -7.55 2.98
C LYS A 31 11.70 -7.52 1.53
N ASN A 32 10.83 -7.92 0.59
CA ASN A 32 11.14 -7.87 -0.83
C ASN A 32 11.33 -6.42 -1.32
N ILE A 33 10.47 -5.50 -0.91
CA ILE A 33 10.61 -4.07 -1.21
C ILE A 33 11.92 -3.53 -0.63
N SER A 34 12.23 -3.85 0.62
CA SER A 34 13.49 -3.49 1.30
C SER A 34 14.72 -3.96 0.51
N ASN A 35 14.70 -5.20 0.02
CA ASN A 35 15.80 -5.76 -0.76
C ASN A 35 15.95 -5.07 -2.14
N ILE A 36 14.84 -4.83 -2.85
CA ILE A 36 14.85 -4.18 -4.17
C ILE A 36 15.37 -2.75 -4.06
N LEU A 37 14.94 -2.02 -3.03
CA LEU A 37 15.36 -0.64 -2.80
C LEU A 37 16.74 -0.54 -2.13
N ASN A 38 17.33 -1.65 -1.74
CA ASN A 38 18.55 -1.72 -0.91
C ASN A 38 18.46 -0.80 0.33
N LYS A 39 17.29 -0.83 1.00
CA LYS A 39 17.02 -0.06 2.22
C LYS A 39 16.52 -0.98 3.32
N PRO A 40 17.18 -1.00 4.50
CA PRO A 40 16.73 -1.83 5.60
C PRO A 40 15.36 -1.38 6.11
N LEU A 41 14.60 -2.34 6.63
CA LEU A 41 13.40 -2.03 7.39
C LEU A 41 13.81 -1.40 8.73
N VAL A 42 13.03 -0.41 9.17
CA VAL A 42 13.19 0.19 10.51
C VAL A 42 13.05 -0.89 11.56
N ASN A 43 13.94 -0.88 12.53
CA ASN A 43 13.82 -1.75 13.70
C ASN A 43 12.63 -1.29 14.55
N CYS A 44 11.53 -2.01 14.46
CA CYS A 44 10.35 -1.80 15.28
C CYS A 44 9.79 -3.13 15.77
N SER A 45 9.17 -3.12 16.93
CA SER A 45 8.44 -4.28 17.46
C SER A 45 6.95 -4.00 17.51
N ILE A 46 6.17 -4.92 16.97
CA ILE A 46 4.71 -4.89 16.97
C ILE A 46 4.23 -6.19 17.61
N LYS A 47 3.58 -6.07 18.76
CA LYS A 47 3.18 -7.20 19.61
C LYS A 47 1.76 -7.00 20.11
N ASP A 48 1.06 -8.10 20.32
CA ASP A 48 -0.24 -8.07 20.99
C ASP A 48 -0.04 -8.24 22.51
N PHE A 49 -0.82 -7.48 23.28
CA PHE A 49 -1.01 -7.76 24.70
C PHE A 49 -1.90 -9.00 24.89
N SER A 50 -1.97 -9.53 26.10
CA SER A 50 -2.83 -10.69 26.41
C SER A 50 -4.32 -10.47 26.16
N ASN A 51 -4.76 -9.22 26.18
CA ASN A 51 -6.14 -8.79 25.85
C ASN A 51 -6.32 -8.42 24.37
N THR A 52 -5.35 -8.77 23.51
CA THR A 52 -5.32 -8.52 22.05
C THR A 52 -5.12 -7.06 21.61
N GLU A 53 -4.94 -6.12 22.52
CA GLU A 53 -4.50 -4.77 22.18
C GLU A 53 -3.10 -4.77 21.57
N ILE A 54 -2.83 -3.86 20.63
CA ILE A 54 -1.58 -3.82 19.89
C ILE A 54 -0.64 -2.80 20.51
N LYS A 55 0.61 -3.23 20.76
CA LYS A 55 1.71 -2.35 21.18
C LYS A 55 2.74 -2.24 20.06
N ILE A 56 3.18 -1.00 19.80
CA ILE A 56 4.22 -0.68 18.82
C ILE A 56 5.34 0.10 19.50
N ASP A 57 6.58 -0.33 19.29
CA ASP A 57 7.78 0.39 19.70
C ASP A 57 8.70 0.58 18.48
N ILE A 58 9.00 1.83 18.13
CA ILE A 58 9.95 2.18 17.06
C ILE A 58 11.31 2.43 17.73
N HIS A 59 12.31 1.59 17.42
CA HIS A 59 13.63 1.62 18.08
C HIS A 59 14.66 2.48 17.36
N GLU A 60 14.28 3.14 16.26
CA GLU A 60 15.15 4.00 15.48
C GLU A 60 14.62 5.43 15.41
N ASN A 61 15.53 6.39 15.20
CA ASN A 61 15.12 7.77 14.98
C ASN A 61 14.59 7.97 13.55
N ILE A 62 13.30 8.29 13.46
CA ILE A 62 12.59 8.54 12.19
C ILE A 62 12.22 10.01 12.00
N ARG A 63 12.68 10.91 12.87
CA ARG A 63 12.40 12.36 12.78
C ARG A 63 12.91 12.93 11.45
N ASN A 64 12.11 13.81 10.83
CA ASN A 64 12.41 14.45 9.55
C ASN A 64 12.68 13.47 8.39
N LYS A 65 12.20 12.22 8.49
CA LYS A 65 12.29 11.21 7.42
C LYS A 65 10.94 11.02 6.72
N HIS A 66 10.99 10.60 5.47
CA HIS A 66 9.82 10.14 4.74
C HIS A 66 9.56 8.67 5.10
N ILE A 67 8.48 8.42 5.80
CA ILE A 67 8.14 7.08 6.25
C ILE A 67 7.23 6.40 5.22
N PHE A 68 7.55 5.16 4.86
CA PHE A 68 6.70 4.28 4.07
C PHE A 68 6.30 3.10 4.94
N ILE A 69 5.03 3.06 5.31
CA ILE A 69 4.43 1.97 6.07
C ILE A 69 3.88 0.95 5.06
N ILE A 70 4.31 -0.30 5.16
CA ILE A 70 3.90 -1.38 4.27
C ILE A 70 2.97 -2.31 5.05
N GLU A 71 1.72 -2.32 4.67
CA GLU A 71 0.62 -3.11 5.24
C GLU A 71 -0.31 -3.64 4.15
N SER A 72 -1.18 -4.58 4.47
CA SER A 72 -2.18 -5.10 3.55
C SER A 72 -3.52 -5.32 4.27
N GLY A 73 -4.61 -4.90 3.66
CA GLY A 73 -5.97 -5.08 4.17
C GLY A 73 -6.54 -6.48 3.89
N THR A 74 -5.79 -7.54 4.23
CA THR A 74 -6.17 -8.92 3.95
C THR A 74 -6.26 -9.76 5.22
N TYR A 75 -7.04 -10.86 5.16
CA TYR A 75 -7.07 -11.87 6.22
C TYR A 75 -5.80 -12.72 6.15
N ASP A 76 -5.21 -13.01 7.30
CA ASP A 76 -4.06 -13.91 7.42
C ASP A 76 -4.51 -15.29 7.91
N TYR A 77 -4.34 -16.29 7.05
CA TYR A 77 -4.73 -17.67 7.32
C TYR A 77 -3.80 -18.37 8.33
N GLU A 78 -2.56 -17.92 8.48
CA GLU A 78 -1.58 -18.50 9.40
C GLU A 78 -1.81 -17.98 10.82
N THR A 79 -1.87 -16.68 11.00
CA THR A 79 -2.07 -16.03 12.31
C THR A 79 -3.54 -15.91 12.70
N LYS A 80 -4.47 -16.13 11.74
CA LYS A 80 -5.93 -15.93 11.87
C LYS A 80 -6.32 -14.49 12.22
N LYS A 81 -5.43 -13.52 12.01
CA LYS A 81 -5.75 -12.10 12.16
C LYS A 81 -6.68 -11.64 11.03
N SER A 82 -7.68 -10.87 11.43
CA SER A 82 -8.67 -10.31 10.52
C SER A 82 -8.18 -9.04 9.84
N ILE A 83 -8.92 -8.59 8.83
CA ILE A 83 -8.76 -7.28 8.21
C ILE A 83 -8.83 -6.16 9.26
N ASN A 84 -9.70 -6.31 10.28
CA ASN A 84 -9.89 -5.32 11.32
C ASN A 84 -8.68 -5.22 12.24
N ASP A 85 -8.06 -6.33 12.58
CA ASP A 85 -6.85 -6.37 13.40
C ASP A 85 -5.70 -5.63 12.70
N TYR A 86 -5.47 -5.93 11.42
CA TYR A 86 -4.43 -5.26 10.63
C TYR A 86 -4.76 -3.79 10.33
N PHE A 87 -6.03 -3.45 10.18
CA PHE A 87 -6.42 -2.06 10.02
C PHE A 87 -6.17 -1.25 11.29
N MET A 88 -6.50 -1.80 12.45
CA MET A 88 -6.17 -1.17 13.73
C MET A 88 -4.66 -1.07 13.94
N GLU A 89 -3.89 -2.12 13.61
CA GLU A 89 -2.42 -2.11 13.62
C GLU A 89 -1.89 -0.96 12.75
N THR A 90 -2.41 -0.82 11.53
CA THR A 90 -2.06 0.28 10.61
C THR A 90 -2.26 1.66 11.25
N LEU A 91 -3.42 1.90 11.87
CA LEU A 91 -3.71 3.18 12.53
C LEU A 91 -2.75 3.47 13.68
N ILE A 92 -2.41 2.46 14.48
CA ILE A 92 -1.48 2.60 15.60
C ILE A 92 -0.04 2.84 15.11
N ILE A 93 0.40 2.19 14.01
CA ILE A 93 1.71 2.48 13.38
C ILE A 93 1.75 3.93 12.91
N ILE A 94 0.69 4.41 12.26
CA ILE A 94 0.61 5.80 11.78
C ILE A 94 0.71 6.79 12.96
N ASP A 95 -0.01 6.56 14.06
CA ASP A 95 0.05 7.42 15.25
C ASP A 95 1.46 7.43 15.88
N ALA A 96 2.10 6.26 16.01
CA ALA A 96 3.46 6.16 16.52
C ALA A 96 4.46 6.95 15.64
N CYS A 97 4.33 6.84 14.31
CA CYS A 97 5.12 7.61 13.37
C CYS A 97 4.85 9.10 13.53
N ARG A 98 3.58 9.53 13.54
CA ARG A 98 3.17 10.93 13.66
C ARG A 98 3.75 11.60 14.90
N ARG A 99 3.73 10.91 16.04
CA ARG A 99 4.33 11.39 17.31
C ARG A 99 5.85 11.51 17.27
N SER A 100 6.49 10.80 16.33
CA SER A 100 7.94 10.87 16.12
C SER A 100 8.38 12.04 15.21
N ASN A 101 7.43 12.89 14.77
CA ASN A 101 7.66 14.07 13.93
C ASN A 101 8.41 13.74 12.62
N PRO A 102 7.87 12.86 11.75
CA PRO A 102 8.44 12.58 10.43
C PRO A 102 8.21 13.76 9.47
N LYS A 103 8.86 13.74 8.31
CA LYS A 103 8.61 14.70 7.25
C LYS A 103 7.33 14.38 6.48
N SER A 104 7.05 13.10 6.26
CA SER A 104 5.78 12.59 5.72
C SER A 104 5.55 11.14 6.12
N ILE A 105 4.29 10.73 6.10
CA ILE A 105 3.84 9.35 6.31
C ILE A 105 3.13 8.91 5.04
N ASN A 106 3.71 7.93 4.34
CA ASN A 106 3.17 7.34 3.12
C ASN A 106 2.74 5.91 3.43
N LEU A 107 1.48 5.60 3.19
CA LEU A 107 0.95 4.25 3.41
C LEU A 107 0.96 3.45 2.11
N VAL A 108 1.64 2.32 2.11
CA VAL A 108 1.62 1.33 1.03
C VAL A 108 0.67 0.23 1.47
N LEU A 109 -0.53 0.24 0.89
CA LEU A 109 -1.64 -0.65 1.23
C LEU A 109 -2.15 -1.35 -0.04
N PRO A 110 -1.44 -2.37 -0.56
CA PRO A 110 -1.77 -3.01 -1.83
C PRO A 110 -3.22 -3.46 -1.95
N CYS A 111 -3.77 -4.01 -0.87
CA CYS A 111 -5.18 -4.36 -0.79
C CYS A 111 -5.90 -3.38 0.14
N TYR A 112 -6.74 -2.52 -0.44
CA TYR A 112 -7.54 -1.56 0.32
C TYR A 112 -8.73 -2.26 1.00
N PRO A 113 -8.86 -2.18 2.33
CA PRO A 113 -9.94 -2.85 3.04
C PRO A 113 -11.29 -2.17 2.78
N TYR A 114 -12.37 -2.95 2.86
CA TYR A 114 -13.75 -2.46 2.68
C TYR A 114 -14.04 -1.76 1.33
N ALA A 115 -13.20 -1.95 0.32
CA ALA A 115 -13.34 -1.30 -1.00
C ALA A 115 -14.65 -1.65 -1.73
N ARG A 116 -15.31 -2.77 -1.39
CA ARG A 116 -16.58 -3.19 -2.02
C ARG A 116 -17.77 -2.34 -1.61
N GLN A 117 -17.67 -1.60 -0.50
CA GLN A 117 -18.72 -0.70 0.00
C GLN A 117 -18.36 0.76 -0.32
N ASP A 118 -18.20 1.07 -1.60
CA ASP A 118 -17.86 2.39 -2.12
C ASP A 118 -19.08 3.26 -2.48
N LYS A 119 -20.27 2.69 -2.42
CA LYS A 119 -21.56 3.34 -2.65
C LYS A 119 -22.65 2.74 -1.77
N LYS A 120 -23.78 3.40 -1.67
CA LYS A 120 -25.01 2.80 -1.13
C LYS A 120 -25.75 2.10 -2.26
N GLU A 121 -26.19 0.89 -2.02
CA GLU A 121 -27.09 0.14 -2.89
C GLU A 121 -28.54 0.29 -2.40
N ASP A 122 -28.70 0.33 -1.06
CA ASP A 122 -29.98 0.56 -0.41
C ASP A 122 -29.96 1.76 0.56
N SER A 123 -31.16 2.16 1.04
CA SER A 123 -31.30 3.20 2.04
C SER A 123 -30.69 2.74 3.38
N ARG A 124 -30.03 3.66 4.10
CA ARG A 124 -29.43 3.44 5.43
C ARG A 124 -28.20 2.52 5.46
N GLU A 125 -27.59 2.25 4.31
CA GLU A 125 -26.30 1.57 4.22
C GLU A 125 -25.13 2.53 4.48
N PRO A 126 -24.00 2.04 5.02
CA PRO A 126 -22.77 2.80 5.14
C PRO A 126 -22.06 2.88 3.78
N ILE A 127 -21.16 3.85 3.65
CA ILE A 127 -20.10 3.86 2.63
C ILE A 127 -18.78 3.58 3.37
N THR A 128 -18.52 2.31 3.64
CA THR A 128 -17.41 1.92 4.52
C THR A 128 -16.05 2.26 3.90
N ALA A 129 -15.92 2.21 2.57
CA ALA A 129 -14.71 2.66 1.89
C ALA A 129 -14.38 4.13 2.22
N LYS A 130 -15.38 5.01 2.31
CA LYS A 130 -15.19 6.42 2.73
C LYS A 130 -14.83 6.53 4.22
N LEU A 131 -15.43 5.70 5.07
CA LEU A 131 -15.07 5.67 6.49
C LEU A 131 -13.58 5.32 6.67
N ILE A 132 -13.09 4.29 5.98
CA ILE A 132 -11.67 3.90 6.00
C ILE A 132 -10.79 5.06 5.52
N ALA A 133 -11.16 5.74 4.42
CA ALA A 133 -10.41 6.89 3.92
C ALA A 133 -10.31 8.01 4.96
N ASN A 134 -11.41 8.32 5.64
CA ASN A 134 -11.44 9.33 6.69
C ASN A 134 -10.55 8.95 7.88
N LEU A 135 -10.61 7.69 8.34
CA LEU A 135 -9.80 7.21 9.46
C LEU A 135 -8.30 7.29 9.15
N LEU A 136 -7.88 6.86 7.96
CA LEU A 136 -6.48 6.94 7.52
C LEU A 136 -6.01 8.40 7.41
N THR A 137 -6.82 9.29 6.86
CA THR A 137 -6.50 10.71 6.72
C THR A 137 -6.36 11.39 8.08
N ILE A 138 -7.31 11.14 9.01
CA ILE A 138 -7.29 11.69 10.37
C ILE A 138 -6.11 11.13 11.17
N ALA A 139 -5.77 9.85 11.00
CA ALA A 139 -4.58 9.26 11.62
C ALA A 139 -3.30 9.98 11.21
N GLY A 140 -3.23 10.52 9.98
CA GLY A 140 -2.17 11.44 9.57
C GLY A 140 -1.30 10.99 8.42
N ILE A 141 -1.79 10.13 7.52
CA ILE A 141 -1.08 9.83 6.29
C ILE A 141 -1.07 11.04 5.35
N ASN A 142 0.04 11.21 4.61
CA ASN A 142 0.21 12.27 3.61
C ASN A 142 0.00 11.76 2.18
N ARG A 143 0.11 10.45 1.96
CA ARG A 143 -0.07 9.79 0.67
C ARG A 143 -0.49 8.33 0.88
N LEU A 144 -1.29 7.82 -0.04
CA LEU A 144 -1.69 6.42 -0.09
C LEU A 144 -1.26 5.79 -1.41
N LEU A 145 -0.62 4.61 -1.37
CA LEU A 145 -0.34 3.76 -2.51
C LEU A 145 -1.17 2.48 -2.40
N VAL A 146 -1.94 2.19 -3.42
CA VAL A 146 -2.81 1.00 -3.51
C VAL A 146 -2.62 0.31 -4.85
N ILE A 147 -3.05 -0.95 -4.96
CA ILE A 147 -3.02 -1.69 -6.22
C ILE A 147 -4.45 -2.12 -6.57
N ASP A 148 -4.88 -1.82 -7.80
CA ASP A 148 -6.16 -2.25 -8.37
C ASP A 148 -7.35 -2.01 -7.43
N LEU A 149 -7.60 -0.74 -7.06
CA LEU A 149 -8.80 -0.39 -6.30
C LEU A 149 -10.05 -1.03 -6.93
N HIS A 150 -10.93 -1.54 -6.08
CA HIS A 150 -12.20 -2.11 -6.51
C HIS A 150 -12.97 -1.17 -7.44
N SER A 151 -12.98 0.11 -7.08
CA SER A 151 -13.54 1.20 -7.88
C SER A 151 -12.53 2.37 -7.91
N PRO A 152 -12.12 2.87 -9.09
CA PRO A 152 -11.19 3.99 -9.19
C PRO A 152 -11.69 5.27 -8.50
N GLN A 153 -13.00 5.43 -8.35
CA GLN A 153 -13.63 6.58 -7.72
C GLN A 153 -13.30 6.69 -6.21
N ILE A 154 -12.88 5.60 -5.56
CA ILE A 154 -12.42 5.61 -4.16
C ILE A 154 -11.28 6.62 -3.94
N GLN A 155 -10.47 6.90 -4.97
CA GLN A 155 -9.45 7.95 -4.91
C GLN A 155 -10.05 9.32 -4.53
N GLY A 156 -11.27 9.62 -5.01
CA GLY A 156 -11.99 10.84 -4.67
C GLY A 156 -12.50 10.91 -3.23
N PHE A 157 -12.34 9.86 -2.43
CA PHE A 157 -12.68 9.88 -0.99
C PHE A 157 -11.57 10.50 -0.14
N PHE A 158 -10.40 10.75 -0.72
CA PHE A 158 -9.24 11.31 -0.05
C PHE A 158 -8.99 12.74 -0.50
N ASP A 159 -8.61 13.59 0.44
CA ASP A 159 -8.10 14.95 0.19
C ASP A 159 -6.57 14.98 0.11
N ILE A 160 -5.94 13.81 0.08
CA ILE A 160 -4.50 13.60 -0.07
C ILE A 160 -4.21 12.84 -1.37
N PRO A 161 -2.99 12.89 -1.91
CA PRO A 161 -2.60 12.10 -3.08
C PRO A 161 -2.81 10.59 -2.88
N VAL A 162 -3.44 9.96 -3.86
CA VAL A 162 -3.62 8.50 -3.93
C VAL A 162 -3.04 7.97 -5.23
N ASP A 163 -2.07 7.08 -5.13
CA ASP A 163 -1.48 6.38 -6.25
C ASP A 163 -2.18 5.01 -6.40
N ASN A 164 -3.13 4.93 -7.31
CA ASN A 164 -3.75 3.66 -7.68
C ASN A 164 -2.93 2.98 -8.77
N LEU A 165 -2.05 2.08 -8.39
CA LEU A 165 -1.21 1.30 -9.30
C LEU A 165 -2.03 0.15 -9.91
N TYR A 166 -1.68 -0.22 -11.14
CA TYR A 166 -2.34 -1.32 -11.85
C TYR A 166 -1.40 -2.50 -12.01
N SER A 167 -1.85 -3.68 -11.62
CA SER A 167 -1.07 -4.92 -11.70
C SER A 167 -0.87 -5.44 -13.14
N VAL A 168 -1.65 -4.93 -14.10
CA VAL A 168 -1.66 -5.44 -15.49
C VAL A 168 -0.27 -5.51 -16.11
N ASN A 169 0.54 -4.44 -16.00
CA ASN A 169 1.88 -4.41 -16.58
C ASN A 169 2.84 -5.41 -15.90
N LEU A 170 2.68 -5.62 -14.59
CA LEU A 170 3.44 -6.61 -13.84
C LEU A 170 3.08 -8.04 -14.28
N VAL A 171 1.78 -8.30 -14.44
CA VAL A 171 1.28 -9.62 -14.90
C VAL A 171 1.75 -9.90 -16.32
N ILE A 172 1.63 -8.93 -17.25
CA ILE A 172 2.12 -9.07 -18.63
C ILE A 172 3.63 -9.35 -18.63
N SER A 173 4.40 -8.59 -17.86
CA SER A 173 5.85 -8.82 -17.75
C SER A 173 6.18 -10.23 -17.21
N TYR A 174 5.42 -10.72 -16.26
CA TYR A 174 5.57 -12.06 -15.71
C TYR A 174 5.22 -13.14 -16.77
N LEU A 175 4.09 -13.00 -17.46
CA LEU A 175 3.65 -13.92 -18.51
C LEU A 175 4.66 -14.00 -19.65
N ASN A 176 5.20 -12.87 -20.09
CA ASN A 176 6.24 -12.83 -21.13
C ASN A 176 7.53 -13.54 -20.71
N LYS A 177 7.89 -13.48 -19.43
CA LYS A 177 9.08 -14.15 -18.90
C LYS A 177 8.89 -15.65 -18.64
N THR A 178 7.65 -16.09 -18.50
CA THR A 178 7.29 -17.46 -18.11
C THR A 178 6.52 -18.20 -19.21
N LEU A 179 5.23 -17.96 -19.29
CA LEU A 179 4.29 -18.69 -20.15
C LEU A 179 4.50 -18.39 -21.64
N PHE A 180 4.79 -17.13 -22.00
CA PHE A 180 4.94 -16.67 -23.37
C PHE A 180 6.40 -16.62 -23.83
N LYS A 181 7.32 -17.08 -23.00
CA LYS A 181 8.75 -17.09 -23.32
C LYS A 181 9.00 -17.84 -24.64
N ASN A 182 9.67 -17.17 -25.58
CA ASN A 182 10.00 -17.71 -26.92
C ASN A 182 8.79 -17.92 -27.84
N LEU A 183 7.62 -17.41 -27.56
CA LEU A 183 6.47 -17.41 -28.45
C LEU A 183 6.40 -16.11 -29.23
N SER A 184 6.07 -16.19 -30.51
CA SER A 184 5.69 -15.03 -31.31
C SER A 184 4.31 -14.50 -30.89
N TYR A 185 4.01 -13.26 -31.26
CA TYR A 185 2.68 -12.67 -31.02
C TYR A 185 1.55 -13.52 -31.64
N GLN A 186 1.76 -14.05 -32.86
CA GLN A 186 0.79 -14.89 -33.54
C GLN A 186 0.55 -16.21 -32.78
N GLU A 187 1.59 -16.84 -32.29
CA GLU A 187 1.48 -18.10 -31.52
C GLU A 187 0.77 -17.85 -30.16
N ILE A 188 0.97 -16.67 -29.55
CA ILE A 188 0.24 -16.30 -28.33
C ILE A 188 -1.23 -16.14 -28.66
N SER A 189 -1.56 -15.37 -29.69
CA SER A 189 -2.95 -15.12 -30.11
C SER A 189 -3.70 -16.39 -30.50
N ASP A 190 -3.01 -17.34 -31.13
CA ASP A 190 -3.62 -18.61 -31.56
C ASP A 190 -3.85 -19.60 -30.41
N LYS A 191 -3.02 -19.53 -29.36
CA LYS A 191 -3.01 -20.52 -28.27
C LYS A 191 -3.67 -20.08 -26.99
N TYR A 192 -3.80 -18.75 -26.76
CA TYR A 192 -4.25 -18.21 -25.49
C TYR A 192 -5.42 -17.27 -25.68
N LEU A 193 -6.37 -17.36 -24.77
CA LEU A 193 -7.53 -16.48 -24.69
C LEU A 193 -7.61 -15.83 -23.30
N ILE A 194 -7.79 -14.52 -23.27
CA ILE A 194 -8.02 -13.78 -22.03
C ILE A 194 -9.52 -13.69 -21.80
N VAL A 195 -9.98 -14.23 -20.67
CA VAL A 195 -11.40 -14.29 -20.32
C VAL A 195 -11.70 -13.39 -19.13
N SER A 196 -12.73 -12.56 -19.24
CA SER A 196 -13.26 -11.81 -18.09
C SER A 196 -14.14 -12.74 -17.24
N PRO A 197 -13.93 -12.82 -15.92
CA PRO A 197 -14.75 -13.66 -15.04
C PRO A 197 -16.17 -13.12 -14.88
N ASP A 198 -16.37 -11.81 -15.03
CA ASP A 198 -17.67 -11.13 -14.90
C ASP A 198 -17.68 -9.81 -15.71
N ALA A 199 -18.85 -9.16 -15.78
CA ALA A 199 -19.01 -7.90 -16.50
C ALA A 199 -18.19 -6.75 -15.87
N GLY A 200 -17.96 -6.75 -14.56
CA GLY A 200 -17.19 -5.74 -13.84
C GLY A 200 -15.70 -5.76 -14.19
N ALA A 201 -15.16 -6.95 -14.51
CA ALA A 201 -13.77 -7.11 -14.88
C ALA A 201 -13.45 -6.81 -16.34
N THR A 202 -14.47 -6.58 -17.21
CA THR A 202 -14.28 -6.40 -18.66
C THR A 202 -13.26 -5.32 -19.01
N LYS A 203 -13.35 -4.14 -18.38
CA LYS A 203 -12.39 -3.04 -18.62
C LYS A 203 -10.94 -3.41 -18.26
N ARG A 204 -10.77 -4.25 -17.24
CA ARG A 204 -9.45 -4.75 -16.84
C ARG A 204 -8.95 -5.78 -17.84
N THR A 205 -9.80 -6.70 -18.26
CA THR A 205 -9.52 -7.74 -19.26
C THR A 205 -9.04 -7.14 -20.57
N LEU A 206 -9.70 -6.09 -21.06
CA LEU A 206 -9.32 -5.36 -22.29
C LEU A 206 -7.93 -4.70 -22.23
N LYS A 207 -7.37 -4.48 -21.04
CA LYS A 207 -6.00 -3.97 -20.90
C LYS A 207 -4.94 -5.06 -21.10
N PHE A 208 -5.32 -6.33 -21.05
CA PHE A 208 -4.43 -7.46 -21.33
C PHE A 208 -4.48 -7.88 -22.81
N ALA A 209 -5.56 -7.59 -23.51
CA ALA A 209 -5.74 -7.87 -24.92
C ALA A 209 -5.09 -6.79 -25.80
#